data_267ff23659ac21c4c4b6d4027fa005e6
#
_entry.id   267ff23659ac21c4c4b6d4027fa005e6
#
_cell.length_a   1.000
_cell.length_b   1.000
_cell.length_c   1.000
_cell.angle_alpha   90.00
_cell.angle_beta   90.00
_cell.angle_gamma   90.00
#
_symmetry.space_group_name_H-M   'P 1'
#
loop_
_entity.id
_entity.type
_entity.pdbx_description
1 polymer ?
#
loop_
_entity_poly.entity_id
_entity_poly.type
_entity_poly.pdbx_seq_one_letter_code
_entity_poly.pdbx_strand_id
1 'polypeptide(L)'
;MNILHNQHKHLLVANRVAFMIIGVLEAAWAPLVPYVKRAFAIDEGTLGLLMLCSGFGSICALPLSGFLVNHFGAKKVVYVSGLLMAFALLAISLLINIWLTGVMLMVFGGCTITIDVAANMNGVTVERMTGQHLMSGFHGGYSLGTLIGAGAMSVLFTLGLMPKWAVVICMVFILLALVFGGL
;
A
#
# COMPACT_ATOMS: atom_id res chain seq x y z
N MET A 1 -30.18 0.88 20.28
CA MET A 1 -30.07 0.07 19.04
C MET A 1 -29.44 0.84 17.88
N ASN A 2 -29.80 2.10 17.62
CA ASN A 2 -29.25 2.91 16.51
C ASN A 2 -27.75 3.27 16.63
N ILE A 3 -27.22 3.47 17.82
CA ILE A 3 -25.81 3.87 18.03
C ILE A 3 -24.85 2.72 17.67
N LEU A 4 -25.13 1.50 18.12
CA LEU A 4 -24.32 0.32 17.80
C LEU A 4 -24.36 0.00 16.29
N HIS A 5 -25.53 0.14 15.67
CA HIS A 5 -25.68 -0.08 14.23
C HIS A 5 -24.87 0.93 13.39
N ASN A 6 -24.83 2.20 13.80
CA ASN A 6 -24.01 3.21 13.14
C ASN A 6 -22.51 2.98 13.34
N GLN A 7 -22.06 2.55 14.53
CA GLN A 7 -20.67 2.23 14.79
C GLN A 7 -20.18 1.06 13.91
N HIS A 8 -20.99 0.00 13.76
CA HIS A 8 -20.66 -1.12 12.87
C HIS A 8 -20.54 -0.68 11.40
N LYS A 9 -21.41 0.21 10.91
CA LYS A 9 -21.32 0.73 9.55
C LYS A 9 -20.04 1.53 9.32
N HIS A 10 -19.64 2.37 10.27
CA HIS A 10 -18.40 3.14 10.18
C HIS A 10 -17.17 2.23 10.13
N LEU A 11 -17.10 1.20 10.97
CA LEU A 11 -16.02 0.21 10.97
C LEU A 11 -15.93 -0.54 9.63
N LEU A 12 -17.07 -0.94 9.08
CA LEU A 12 -17.15 -1.60 7.78
C LEU A 12 -16.62 -0.73 6.64
N VAL A 13 -17.08 0.52 6.58
CA VAL A 13 -16.65 1.47 5.54
C VAL A 13 -15.16 1.77 5.69
N ALA A 14 -14.70 2.06 6.90
CA ALA A 14 -13.30 2.34 7.18
C ALA A 14 -12.39 1.19 6.74
N ASN A 15 -12.77 -0.06 7.05
CA ASN A 15 -11.96 -1.20 6.65
C ASN A 15 -11.95 -1.44 5.14
N ARG A 16 -13.09 -1.23 4.45
CA ARG A 16 -13.14 -1.29 2.97
C ARG A 16 -12.26 -0.23 2.32
N VAL A 17 -12.32 1.01 2.84
CA VAL A 17 -11.48 2.10 2.36
C VAL A 17 -10.01 1.80 2.61
N ALA A 18 -9.65 1.23 3.77
CA ALA A 18 -8.30 0.81 4.08
C ALA A 18 -7.77 -0.19 3.04
N PHE A 19 -8.49 -1.27 2.79
CA PHE A 19 -8.10 -2.27 1.79
C PHE A 19 -7.95 -1.66 0.39
N MET A 20 -8.85 -0.76 0.00
CA MET A 20 -8.76 -0.08 -1.30
C MET A 20 -7.53 0.82 -1.39
N ILE A 21 -7.22 1.60 -0.34
CA ILE A 21 -6.03 2.46 -0.30
C ILE A 21 -4.75 1.64 -0.37
N ILE A 22 -4.69 0.52 0.34
CA ILE A 22 -3.55 -0.41 0.28
C ILE A 22 -3.34 -0.89 -1.15
N GLY A 23 -4.42 -1.34 -1.82
CA GLY A 23 -4.35 -1.78 -3.21
C GLY A 23 -3.84 -0.70 -4.16
N VAL A 24 -4.30 0.55 -4.00
CA VAL A 24 -3.81 1.70 -4.80
C VAL A 24 -2.31 1.92 -4.60
N LEU A 25 -1.85 1.96 -3.35
CA LEU A 25 -0.43 2.17 -3.01
C LEU A 25 0.47 1.08 -3.58
N GLU A 26 0.09 -0.17 -3.38
CA GLU A 26 0.89 -1.30 -3.82
C GLU A 26 0.98 -1.37 -5.34
N ALA A 27 -0.14 -1.18 -6.03
CA ALA A 27 -0.16 -1.26 -7.48
C ALA A 27 0.48 -0.04 -8.19
N ALA A 28 0.65 1.10 -7.50
CA ALA A 28 1.31 2.27 -8.06
C ALA A 28 2.80 2.02 -8.40
N TRP A 29 3.44 1.02 -7.81
CA TRP A 29 4.82 0.63 -8.13
C TRP A 29 4.95 0.00 -9.52
N ALA A 30 4.01 -0.84 -9.95
CA ALA A 30 4.14 -1.65 -11.16
C ALA A 30 4.43 -0.83 -12.43
N PRO A 31 3.73 0.29 -12.72
CA PRO A 31 4.04 1.13 -13.87
C PRO A 31 5.39 1.88 -13.79
N LEU A 32 6.02 1.97 -12.60
CA LEU A 32 7.36 2.56 -12.44
C LEU A 32 8.48 1.61 -12.90
N VAL A 33 8.26 0.31 -12.90
CA VAL A 33 9.28 -0.72 -13.22
C VAL A 33 10.02 -0.44 -14.54
N PRO A 34 9.33 -0.13 -15.67
CA PRO A 34 10.00 0.18 -16.92
C PRO A 34 10.85 1.45 -16.87
N TYR A 35 10.48 2.42 -16.02
CA TYR A 35 11.26 3.66 -15.83
C TYR A 35 12.54 3.39 -15.03
N VAL A 36 12.46 2.59 -13.97
CA VAL A 36 13.62 2.13 -13.18
C VAL A 36 14.60 1.39 -14.07
N LYS A 37 14.13 0.44 -14.87
CA LYS A 37 14.96 -0.32 -15.80
C LYS A 37 15.70 0.59 -16.77
N ARG A 38 14.98 1.53 -17.40
CA ARG A 38 15.59 2.47 -18.37
C ARG A 38 16.55 3.46 -17.73
N ALA A 39 16.20 4.02 -16.57
CA ALA A 39 17.00 5.02 -15.89
C ALA A 39 18.39 4.49 -15.47
N PHE A 40 18.45 3.24 -15.06
CA PHE A 40 19.70 2.60 -14.63
C PHE A 40 20.36 1.77 -15.71
N ALA A 41 19.76 1.68 -16.91
CA ALA A 41 20.24 0.87 -18.05
C ALA A 41 20.58 -0.58 -17.64
N ILE A 42 19.75 -1.20 -16.80
CA ILE A 42 19.95 -2.55 -16.24
C ILE A 42 19.27 -3.61 -17.10
N ASP A 43 19.83 -4.81 -17.04
CA ASP A 43 19.26 -6.01 -17.65
C ASP A 43 18.09 -6.60 -16.84
N GLU A 44 17.44 -7.64 -17.39
CA GLU A 44 16.30 -8.32 -16.74
C GLU A 44 16.70 -9.02 -15.45
N GLY A 45 17.92 -9.57 -15.39
CA GLY A 45 18.44 -10.26 -14.20
C GLY A 45 18.61 -9.28 -13.03
N THR A 46 19.25 -8.15 -13.27
CA THR A 46 19.43 -7.09 -12.27
C THR A 46 18.09 -6.50 -11.84
N LEU A 47 17.14 -6.31 -12.78
CA LEU A 47 15.79 -5.88 -12.45
C LEU A 47 15.09 -6.92 -11.54
N GLY A 48 15.23 -8.20 -11.84
CA GLY A 48 14.69 -9.27 -11.00
C GLY A 48 15.26 -9.24 -9.59
N LEU A 49 16.59 -9.00 -9.43
CA LEU A 49 17.23 -8.84 -8.13
C LEU A 49 16.67 -7.62 -7.35
N LEU A 50 16.43 -6.51 -8.04
CA LEU A 50 15.74 -5.35 -7.41
C LEU A 50 14.34 -5.70 -6.92
N MET A 51 13.57 -6.45 -7.70
CA MET A 51 12.23 -6.88 -7.28
C MET A 51 12.29 -7.83 -6.08
N LEU A 52 13.31 -8.69 -6.00
CA LEU A 52 13.56 -9.55 -4.84
C LEU A 52 13.84 -8.74 -3.56
N CYS A 53 14.39 -7.53 -3.65
CA CYS A 53 14.55 -6.65 -2.48
C CYS A 53 13.22 -6.38 -1.79
N SER A 54 12.15 -6.12 -2.55
CA SER A 54 10.81 -5.94 -1.98
C SER A 54 10.31 -7.20 -1.26
N GLY A 55 10.46 -8.37 -1.89
CA GLY A 55 10.11 -9.65 -1.29
C GLY A 55 10.91 -9.93 -0.01
N PHE A 56 12.20 -9.64 -0.01
CA PHE A 56 13.05 -9.79 1.17
C PHE A 56 12.62 -8.87 2.30
N GLY A 57 12.31 -7.61 2.00
CA GLY A 57 11.73 -6.66 2.96
C GLY A 57 10.43 -7.18 3.59
N SER A 58 9.55 -7.79 2.79
CA SER A 58 8.32 -8.42 3.27
C SER A 58 8.59 -9.59 4.22
N ILE A 59 9.52 -10.47 3.87
CA ILE A 59 9.89 -11.62 4.72
C ILE A 59 10.45 -11.15 6.06
N CYS A 60 11.32 -10.15 6.06
CA CYS A 60 11.91 -9.60 7.29
C CYS A 60 10.87 -8.89 8.18
N ALA A 61 9.89 -8.20 7.60
CA ALA A 61 8.89 -7.46 8.35
C ALA A 61 7.74 -8.34 8.86
N LEU A 62 7.46 -9.48 8.22
CA LEU A 62 6.32 -10.34 8.54
C LEU A 62 6.26 -10.74 10.04
N PRO A 63 7.32 -11.23 10.68
CA PRO A 63 7.27 -11.61 12.09
C PRO A 63 7.03 -10.41 13.03
N LEU A 64 7.46 -9.21 12.63
CA LEU A 64 7.26 -7.98 13.41
C LEU A 64 5.86 -7.41 13.25
N SER A 65 5.20 -7.66 12.13
CA SER A 65 3.91 -7.05 11.78
C SER A 65 2.83 -7.37 12.81
N GLY A 66 2.70 -8.63 13.20
CA GLY A 66 1.75 -9.05 14.23
C GLY A 66 2.03 -8.41 15.60
N PHE A 67 3.30 -8.33 16.00
CA PHE A 67 3.70 -7.65 17.24
C PHE A 67 3.34 -6.16 17.21
N LEU A 68 3.65 -5.47 16.11
CA LEU A 68 3.33 -4.05 15.93
C LEU A 68 1.84 -3.78 16.04
N VAL A 69 1.01 -4.62 15.39
CA VAL A 69 -0.45 -4.48 15.41
C VAL A 69 -1.00 -4.71 16.82
N ASN A 70 -0.51 -5.74 17.52
CA ASN A 70 -0.96 -6.03 18.88
C ASN A 70 -0.56 -4.95 19.87
N HIS A 71 0.62 -4.32 19.69
CA HIS A 71 1.13 -3.32 20.63
C HIS A 71 0.59 -1.90 20.36
N PHE A 72 0.53 -1.49 19.10
CA PHE A 72 0.16 -0.11 18.72
C PHE A 72 -1.26 0.03 18.17
N GLY A 73 -1.91 -1.09 17.84
CA GLY A 73 -3.23 -1.13 17.21
C GLY A 73 -3.15 -0.99 15.68
N ALA A 74 -4.08 -1.66 14.99
CA ALA A 74 -4.11 -1.74 13.52
C ALA A 74 -4.12 -0.35 12.87
N LYS A 75 -4.93 0.58 13.38
CA LYS A 75 -5.04 1.95 12.84
C LYS A 75 -3.68 2.66 12.76
N LYS A 76 -2.94 2.74 13.85
CA LYS A 76 -1.63 3.42 13.87
C LYS A 76 -0.62 2.75 12.94
N VAL A 77 -0.62 1.41 12.93
CA VAL A 77 0.28 0.62 12.07
C VAL A 77 0.00 0.90 10.60
N VAL A 78 -1.27 0.90 10.17
CA VAL A 78 -1.66 1.23 8.80
C VAL A 78 -1.21 2.64 8.41
N TYR A 79 -1.44 3.64 9.28
CA TYR A 79 -1.02 5.02 8.99
C TYR A 79 0.49 5.16 8.84
N VAL A 80 1.26 4.68 9.82
CA VAL A 80 2.72 4.82 9.81
C VAL A 80 3.32 4.05 8.64
N SER A 81 2.92 2.81 8.44
CA SER A 81 3.44 1.99 7.33
C SER A 81 3.00 2.55 5.98
N GLY A 82 1.78 3.09 5.86
CA GLY A 82 1.31 3.76 4.64
C GLY A 82 2.13 5.00 4.29
N LEU A 83 2.46 5.83 5.28
CA LEU A 83 3.34 6.99 5.08
C LEU A 83 4.75 6.59 4.68
N LEU A 84 5.33 5.57 5.33
CA LEU A 84 6.65 5.05 4.99
C LEU A 84 6.67 4.43 3.59
N MET A 85 5.62 3.70 3.22
CA MET A 85 5.45 3.11 1.90
C MET A 85 5.36 4.20 0.81
N ALA A 86 4.58 5.25 1.05
CA ALA A 86 4.47 6.39 0.15
C ALA A 86 5.80 7.13 0.00
N PHE A 87 6.53 7.33 1.11
CA PHE A 87 7.88 7.91 1.07
C PHE A 87 8.85 7.03 0.28
N ALA A 88 8.84 5.70 0.49
CA ALA A 88 9.68 4.78 -0.27
C ALA A 88 9.37 4.83 -1.77
N LEU A 89 8.09 4.88 -2.15
CA LEU A 89 7.68 5.00 -3.54
C LEU A 89 8.15 6.33 -4.17
N LEU A 90 8.06 7.43 -3.42
CA LEU A 90 8.59 8.72 -3.86
C LEU A 90 10.11 8.64 -4.06
N ALA A 91 10.84 8.10 -3.11
CA ALA A 91 12.30 7.96 -3.20
C ALA A 91 12.72 7.09 -4.41
N ILE A 92 12.00 6.01 -4.69
CA ILE A 92 12.19 5.18 -5.87
C ILE A 92 11.95 6.00 -7.15
N SER A 93 10.90 6.82 -7.19
CA SER A 93 10.54 7.62 -8.36
C SER A 93 11.54 8.73 -8.68
N LEU A 94 12.40 9.12 -7.74
CA LEU A 94 13.48 10.09 -7.96
C LEU A 94 14.65 9.52 -8.77
N LEU A 95 14.76 8.19 -8.87
CA LEU A 95 15.75 7.47 -9.67
C LEU A 95 17.20 7.94 -9.43
N ILE A 96 17.57 8.15 -8.15
CA ILE A 96 18.88 8.71 -7.76
C ILE A 96 20.00 7.71 -8.03
N ASN A 97 19.88 6.49 -7.52
CA ASN A 97 20.80 5.39 -7.78
C ASN A 97 20.16 4.04 -7.48
N ILE A 98 20.75 2.97 -8.02
CA ILE A 98 20.22 1.61 -7.92
C ILE A 98 20.23 1.07 -6.49
N TRP A 99 21.24 1.40 -5.68
CA TRP A 99 21.38 0.92 -4.30
C TRP A 99 20.28 1.51 -3.41
N LEU A 100 20.05 2.82 -3.54
CA LEU A 100 18.95 3.47 -2.83
C LEU A 100 17.60 2.89 -3.26
N THR A 101 17.42 2.64 -4.56
CA THR A 101 16.21 1.99 -5.08
C THR A 101 16.00 0.62 -4.46
N GLY A 102 17.04 -0.21 -4.34
CA GLY A 102 16.96 -1.51 -3.68
C GLY A 102 16.55 -1.41 -2.21
N VAL A 103 17.19 -0.49 -1.45
CA VAL A 103 16.84 -0.25 -0.04
C VAL A 103 15.40 0.25 0.09
N MET A 104 14.98 1.18 -0.76
CA MET A 104 13.60 1.69 -0.72
C MET A 104 12.57 0.63 -1.13
N LEU A 105 12.92 -0.30 -2.02
CA LEU A 105 12.08 -1.46 -2.32
C LEU A 105 11.96 -2.43 -1.13
N MET A 106 13.03 -2.64 -0.36
CA MET A 106 12.92 -3.41 0.89
C MET A 106 11.98 -2.74 1.89
N VAL A 107 12.09 -1.42 2.07
CA VAL A 107 11.18 -0.65 2.93
C VAL A 107 9.74 -0.75 2.41
N PHE A 108 9.54 -0.58 1.10
CA PHE A 108 8.24 -0.68 0.44
C PHE A 108 7.60 -2.05 0.70
N GLY A 109 8.30 -3.15 0.43
CA GLY A 109 7.79 -4.50 0.67
C GLY A 109 7.52 -4.79 2.15
N GLY A 110 8.40 -4.33 3.05
CA GLY A 110 8.18 -4.44 4.50
C GLY A 110 6.93 -3.69 4.97
N CYS A 111 6.70 -2.50 4.44
CA CYS A 111 5.48 -1.75 4.72
C CYS A 111 4.23 -2.42 4.14
N THR A 112 4.30 -2.92 2.91
CA THR A 112 3.20 -3.64 2.25
C THR A 112 2.69 -4.78 3.13
N ILE A 113 3.57 -5.71 3.53
CA ILE A 113 3.15 -6.85 4.36
C ILE A 113 2.65 -6.41 5.74
N THR A 114 3.24 -5.37 6.32
CA THR A 114 2.83 -4.85 7.63
C THR A 114 1.41 -4.29 7.58
N ILE A 115 1.08 -3.55 6.54
CA ILE A 115 -0.27 -3.01 6.33
C ILE A 115 -1.26 -4.14 6.05
N ASP A 116 -0.87 -5.11 5.23
CA ASP A 116 -1.72 -6.26 4.90
C ASP A 116 -2.09 -7.05 6.15
N VAL A 117 -1.12 -7.39 6.99
CA VAL A 117 -1.37 -8.04 8.29
C VAL A 117 -2.29 -7.19 9.16
N ALA A 118 -2.06 -5.89 9.27
CA ALA A 118 -2.87 -5.00 10.08
C ALA A 118 -4.33 -4.92 9.59
N ALA A 119 -4.54 -4.80 8.29
CA ALA A 119 -5.86 -4.73 7.68
C ALA A 119 -6.62 -6.06 7.83
N ASN A 120 -5.94 -7.19 7.62
CA ASN A 120 -6.52 -8.52 7.79
C ASN A 120 -6.91 -8.79 9.24
N MET A 121 -6.04 -8.49 10.23
CA MET A 121 -6.36 -8.62 11.64
C MET A 121 -7.57 -7.76 12.04
N ASN A 122 -7.63 -6.52 11.55
CA ASN A 122 -8.77 -5.65 11.76
C ASN A 122 -10.03 -6.19 11.08
N GLY A 123 -9.93 -6.70 9.85
CA GLY A 123 -11.03 -7.33 9.10
C GLY A 123 -11.66 -8.51 9.84
N VAL A 124 -10.83 -9.42 10.38
CA VAL A 124 -11.29 -10.54 11.22
C VAL A 124 -12.00 -10.03 12.47
N THR A 125 -11.51 -8.95 13.09
CA THR A 125 -12.15 -8.34 14.25
C THR A 125 -13.54 -7.80 13.90
N VAL A 126 -13.67 -7.11 12.76
CA VAL A 126 -14.96 -6.60 12.27
C VAL A 126 -15.93 -7.74 11.95
N GLU A 127 -15.47 -8.83 11.33
CA GLU A 127 -16.30 -10.02 11.10
C GLU A 127 -16.85 -10.61 12.41
N ARG A 128 -15.99 -10.76 13.41
CA ARG A 128 -16.40 -11.29 14.74
C ARG A 128 -17.42 -10.38 15.43
N MET A 129 -17.25 -9.05 15.31
CA MET A 129 -18.17 -8.07 15.92
C MET A 129 -19.53 -8.02 15.22
N THR A 130 -19.56 -8.23 13.90
CA THR A 130 -20.78 -8.12 13.09
C THR A 130 -21.49 -9.44 12.87
N GLY A 131 -20.80 -10.58 13.07
CA GLY A 131 -21.31 -11.91 12.75
C GLY A 131 -21.47 -12.16 11.23
N GLN A 132 -20.86 -11.33 10.39
CA GLN A 132 -20.97 -11.39 8.93
C GLN A 132 -19.64 -11.81 8.30
N HIS A 133 -19.67 -12.54 7.18
CA HIS A 133 -18.50 -12.88 6.38
C HIS A 133 -18.20 -11.74 5.40
N LEU A 134 -17.17 -10.93 5.71
CA LEU A 134 -16.89 -9.66 5.02
C LEU A 134 -15.54 -9.65 4.30
N MET A 135 -14.66 -10.61 4.59
CA MET A 135 -13.29 -10.65 4.06
C MET A 135 -13.24 -10.65 2.53
N SER A 136 -14.12 -11.40 1.87
CA SER A 136 -14.20 -11.38 0.40
C SER A 136 -14.52 -9.99 -0.16
N GLY A 137 -15.38 -9.23 0.53
CA GLY A 137 -15.70 -7.85 0.17
C GLY A 137 -14.54 -6.87 0.43
N PHE A 138 -13.73 -7.11 1.47
CA PHE A 138 -12.53 -6.32 1.74
C PHE A 138 -11.46 -6.57 0.66
N HIS A 139 -11.20 -7.83 0.31
CA HIS A 139 -10.29 -8.18 -0.78
C HIS A 139 -10.80 -7.71 -2.15
N GLY A 140 -12.12 -7.69 -2.38
CA GLY A 140 -12.72 -7.06 -3.56
C GLY A 140 -12.39 -5.56 -3.63
N GLY A 141 -12.46 -4.85 -2.49
CA GLY A 141 -12.03 -3.45 -2.37
C GLY A 141 -10.55 -3.26 -2.67
N TYR A 142 -9.69 -4.15 -2.16
CA TYR A 142 -8.26 -4.18 -2.48
C TYR A 142 -8.02 -4.37 -3.99
N SER A 143 -8.68 -5.33 -4.64
CA SER A 143 -8.53 -5.57 -6.08
C SER A 143 -8.99 -4.37 -6.92
N LEU A 144 -10.06 -3.68 -6.50
CA LEU A 144 -10.48 -2.44 -7.14
C LEU A 144 -9.42 -1.34 -6.95
N GLY A 145 -8.84 -1.24 -5.76
CA GLY A 145 -7.74 -0.34 -5.46
C GLY A 145 -6.51 -0.58 -6.34
N THR A 146 -6.11 -1.85 -6.54
CA THR A 146 -4.98 -2.19 -7.43
C THR A 146 -5.24 -1.77 -8.87
N LEU A 147 -6.45 -1.97 -9.37
CA LEU A 147 -6.85 -1.53 -10.70
C LEU A 147 -6.76 0.00 -10.83
N ILE A 148 -7.29 0.73 -9.84
CA ILE A 148 -7.26 2.19 -9.81
C ILE A 148 -5.81 2.70 -9.73
N GLY A 149 -4.99 2.14 -8.84
CA GLY A 149 -3.61 2.59 -8.64
C GLY A 149 -2.72 2.39 -9.87
N ALA A 150 -2.72 1.17 -10.43
CA ALA A 150 -1.97 0.88 -11.64
C ALA A 150 -2.51 1.66 -12.84
N GLY A 151 -3.84 1.73 -12.99
CA GLY A 151 -4.48 2.46 -14.08
C GLY A 151 -4.20 3.96 -14.03
N ALA A 152 -4.35 4.59 -12.86
CA ALA A 152 -4.06 6.02 -12.68
C ALA A 152 -2.60 6.35 -13.01
N MET A 153 -1.65 5.57 -12.47
CA MET A 153 -0.22 5.76 -12.77
C MET A 153 0.08 5.58 -14.27
N SER A 154 -0.51 4.57 -14.92
CA SER A 154 -0.35 4.33 -16.35
C SER A 154 -0.89 5.49 -17.18
N VAL A 155 -2.06 6.03 -16.84
CA VAL A 155 -2.64 7.20 -17.51
C VAL A 155 -1.74 8.43 -17.32
N LEU A 156 -1.26 8.70 -16.10
CA LEU A 156 -0.36 9.83 -15.85
C LEU A 156 0.93 9.72 -16.70
N PHE A 157 1.46 8.52 -16.89
CA PHE A 157 2.64 8.30 -17.74
C PHE A 157 2.33 8.46 -19.23
N THR A 158 1.16 8.03 -19.71
CA THR A 158 0.75 8.26 -21.10
C THR A 158 0.51 9.73 -21.40
N LEU A 159 0.13 10.52 -20.40
CA LEU A 159 0.04 11.97 -20.48
C LEU A 159 1.41 12.68 -20.41
N GLY A 160 2.51 11.92 -20.33
CA GLY A 160 3.88 12.45 -20.35
C GLY A 160 4.39 12.96 -19.01
N LEU A 161 3.72 12.66 -17.89
CA LEU A 161 4.21 13.06 -16.58
C LEU A 161 5.47 12.29 -16.21
N MET A 162 6.44 13.00 -15.62
CA MET A 162 7.63 12.37 -15.04
C MET A 162 7.25 11.50 -13.83
N PRO A 163 7.97 10.38 -13.57
CA PRO A 163 7.67 9.45 -12.47
C PRO A 163 7.43 10.14 -11.14
N LYS A 164 8.29 11.07 -10.74
CA LYS A 164 8.18 11.82 -9.47
C LYS A 164 6.84 12.56 -9.30
N TRP A 165 6.35 13.21 -10.37
CA TRP A 165 5.09 13.96 -10.28
C TRP A 165 3.86 13.06 -10.27
N ALA A 166 3.89 11.97 -11.03
CA ALA A 166 2.84 10.96 -11.00
C ALA A 166 2.71 10.35 -9.59
N VAL A 167 3.83 10.02 -8.96
CA VAL A 167 3.85 9.51 -7.57
C VAL A 167 3.35 10.56 -6.59
N VAL A 168 3.77 11.83 -6.71
CA VAL A 168 3.28 12.92 -5.83
C VAL A 168 1.77 13.08 -5.93
N ILE A 169 1.20 13.05 -7.13
CA ILE A 169 -0.26 13.10 -7.33
C ILE A 169 -0.95 11.93 -6.64
N CYS A 170 -0.43 10.71 -6.83
CA CYS A 170 -0.94 9.52 -6.17
C CYS A 170 -0.88 9.62 -4.64
N MET A 171 0.25 10.11 -4.09
CA MET A 171 0.43 10.33 -2.66
C MET A 171 -0.58 11.34 -2.09
N VAL A 172 -0.77 12.47 -2.75
CA VAL A 172 -1.74 13.48 -2.31
C VAL A 172 -3.14 12.89 -2.26
N PHE A 173 -3.53 12.15 -3.30
CA PHE A 173 -4.83 11.48 -3.33
C PHE A 173 -5.00 10.49 -2.16
N ILE A 174 -3.98 9.69 -1.87
CA ILE A 174 -3.98 8.73 -0.77
C ILE A 174 -4.03 9.43 0.59
N LEU A 175 -3.25 10.49 0.79
CA LEU A 175 -3.27 11.26 2.03
C LEU A 175 -4.66 11.87 2.29
N LEU A 176 -5.29 12.42 1.25
CA LEU A 176 -6.67 12.90 1.34
C LEU A 176 -7.64 11.77 1.68
N ALA A 177 -7.52 10.62 1.03
CA ALA A 177 -8.36 9.46 1.31
C ALA A 177 -8.18 8.92 2.75
N LEU A 178 -6.96 8.96 3.30
CA LEU A 178 -6.68 8.61 4.70
C LEU A 178 -7.31 9.60 5.67
N VAL A 179 -7.24 10.89 5.39
CA VAL A 179 -7.81 11.95 6.25
C VAL A 179 -9.34 11.90 6.23
N PHE A 180 -9.95 11.78 5.06
CA PHE A 180 -11.42 11.81 4.90
C PHE A 180 -12.08 10.44 5.04
N GLY A 181 -11.33 9.34 4.88
CA GLY A 181 -11.83 7.97 4.98
C GLY A 181 -12.20 7.52 6.40
N GLY A 182 -11.93 8.35 7.43
CA GLY A 182 -12.31 8.04 8.81
C GLY A 182 -11.53 6.88 9.46
N LEU A 183 -10.35 6.54 8.89
CA LEU A 183 -9.47 5.49 9.42
C LEU A 183 -8.88 5.86 10.78
#